data_a422a600e07040995c7283a4d9360310
#
_entry.id   a422a600e07040995c7283a4d9360310
#
_cell.length_a   1.000
_cell.length_b   1.000
_cell.length_c   1.000
_cell.angle_alpha   90.00
_cell.angle_beta   90.00
_cell.angle_gamma   90.00
#
_symmetry.space_group_name_H-M   'P 1'
#
loop_
_entity.id
_entity.type
_entity.pdbx_description
1 polymer ?
#
loop_
_entity_poly.entity_id
_entity_poly.type
_entity_poly.pdbx_seq_one_letter_code
_entity_poly.pdbx_strand_id
1 'polypeptide(L)'
;MLSRRRGVNTTMTTINHTSAGEQRGKKRLIHRFSWVSLLVCWLIWVLNAYDREMILRLGPVISKEFSLSPEQWGNIVALIMVALAVLDIPGSIWSDRYGSGWKRARFQVPLVLGYTALSFISGIKAISHGLTAFVLLRVGVNLGAGWGEPVGVSNTAEWWPKEKRGFALGVHHTGYPIGALLSGVVASLVLATFGEGSWRYCFLLALLVAIPLMIFWAKYSTADRINTLYQHIDSQGLTRPATQESSHVAKGEGMKTFLRTLRNRNISLTAGNTLLTQIVYMGINVVLPPYLYHVSGLSLAASAGLSIIFTLTGTLGQIIWPWLSYSFGRKRTLIVCGLWMSIGIALFYFATNMPRLIAIQLFFGLVANAVWPIYYAMASDSAEERATSTANGIITTAMFIGGGISPLLMGWLIQFGGGWENPAGYIYAFFTMAGCALLGMLLQLMTTDKTPRKAH
;
A
#
# COMPACT_ATOMS: atom_id res chain seq x y z
N MET A 1 -61.32 -12.36 -64.94
CA MET A 1 -60.39 -11.88 -66.00
C MET A 1 -59.08 -11.49 -65.34
N LEU A 2 -58.00 -12.25 -65.69
CA LEU A 2 -56.58 -11.91 -65.74
C LEU A 2 -55.92 -11.18 -64.51
N SER A 3 -55.31 -11.89 -63.58
CA SER A 3 -53.93 -12.38 -63.65
C SER A 3 -52.83 -11.32 -63.90
N ARG A 4 -52.09 -10.97 -62.88
CA ARG A 4 -50.63 -10.68 -63.00
C ARG A 4 -49.90 -10.95 -61.64
N ARG A 5 -49.19 -12.08 -61.63
CA ARG A 5 -48.15 -12.40 -60.62
C ARG A 5 -46.96 -11.44 -60.84
N ARG A 6 -46.45 -10.83 -59.76
CA ARG A 6 -45.10 -10.21 -59.73
C ARG A 6 -44.24 -11.10 -58.82
N GLY A 7 -43.18 -11.64 -59.41
CA GLY A 7 -42.16 -12.40 -58.68
C GLY A 7 -41.39 -11.56 -57.71
N VAL A 8 -41.20 -12.12 -56.53
CA VAL A 8 -40.31 -11.57 -55.51
C VAL A 8 -38.94 -12.21 -55.74
N ASN A 9 -37.96 -11.44 -56.16
CA ASN A 9 -36.54 -11.83 -56.20
C ASN A 9 -36.02 -11.88 -54.76
N THR A 10 -35.77 -13.08 -54.26
CA THR A 10 -35.09 -13.33 -53.02
C THR A 10 -33.57 -13.29 -53.28
N THR A 11 -32.94 -12.14 -53.03
CA THR A 11 -31.48 -12.04 -52.99
C THR A 11 -31.02 -12.66 -51.66
N MET A 12 -30.44 -13.86 -51.71
CA MET A 12 -29.73 -14.45 -50.61
C MET A 12 -28.48 -13.63 -50.28
N THR A 13 -28.54 -12.89 -49.19
CA THR A 13 -27.35 -12.27 -48.59
C THR A 13 -26.55 -13.36 -47.85
N THR A 14 -25.49 -13.84 -48.49
CA THR A 14 -24.51 -14.74 -47.87
C THR A 14 -23.82 -13.95 -46.77
N ILE A 15 -24.20 -14.22 -45.52
CA ILE A 15 -23.49 -13.69 -44.37
C ILE A 15 -22.19 -14.49 -44.26
N ASN A 16 -21.08 -13.81 -44.57
CA ASN A 16 -19.71 -14.34 -44.39
C ASN A 16 -19.45 -14.58 -42.89
N HIS A 17 -19.57 -15.84 -42.47
CA HIS A 17 -19.20 -16.33 -41.13
C HIS A 17 -17.68 -16.65 -41.01
N THR A 18 -16.79 -15.93 -41.70
CA THR A 18 -15.35 -16.26 -41.72
C THR A 18 -14.43 -15.28 -40.98
N SER A 19 -14.94 -14.37 -40.15
CA SER A 19 -14.04 -13.44 -39.42
C SER A 19 -13.97 -13.61 -37.90
N ALA A 20 -14.79 -14.47 -37.29
CA ALA A 20 -14.78 -14.65 -35.84
C ALA A 20 -13.77 -15.71 -35.33
N GLY A 21 -13.29 -16.58 -36.21
CA GLY A 21 -12.37 -17.70 -35.86
C GLY A 21 -10.89 -17.33 -35.86
N GLU A 22 -10.47 -16.37 -36.68
CA GLU A 22 -9.04 -16.04 -36.82
C GLU A 22 -8.48 -15.06 -35.78
N GLN A 23 -9.32 -14.40 -34.99
CA GLN A 23 -8.85 -13.48 -33.95
C GLN A 23 -8.45 -14.18 -32.63
N ARG A 24 -8.63 -15.49 -32.48
CA ARG A 24 -8.32 -16.22 -31.23
C ARG A 24 -6.83 -16.53 -31.01
N GLY A 25 -5.93 -16.23 -31.91
CA GLY A 25 -4.52 -16.63 -31.89
C GLY A 25 -3.47 -15.53 -31.70
N LYS A 26 -3.79 -14.25 -31.88
CA LYS A 26 -2.81 -13.19 -31.69
C LYS A 26 -2.65 -12.86 -30.22
N LYS A 27 -1.47 -13.12 -29.61
CA LYS A 27 -1.11 -12.62 -28.30
C LYS A 27 -1.30 -11.09 -28.29
N ARG A 28 -2.28 -10.62 -27.51
CA ARG A 28 -2.55 -9.18 -27.32
C ARG A 28 -1.34 -8.56 -26.62
N LEU A 29 -0.51 -7.85 -27.36
CA LEU A 29 0.73 -7.28 -26.87
C LEU A 29 0.44 -5.98 -26.12
N ILE A 30 0.97 -5.88 -24.90
CA ILE A 30 0.94 -4.64 -24.14
C ILE A 30 1.99 -3.68 -24.69
N HIS A 31 1.60 -2.44 -24.94
CA HIS A 31 2.48 -1.44 -25.51
C HIS A 31 3.65 -1.10 -24.56
N ARG A 32 4.83 -0.82 -25.12
CA ARG A 32 6.02 -0.44 -24.33
C ARG A 32 5.78 0.75 -23.37
N PHE A 33 4.90 1.68 -23.75
CA PHE A 33 4.59 2.84 -22.90
C PHE A 33 3.92 2.44 -21.58
N SER A 34 3.08 1.40 -21.58
CA SER A 34 2.49 0.84 -20.36
C SER A 34 3.55 0.28 -19.42
N TRP A 35 4.54 -0.42 -19.95
CA TRP A 35 5.63 -0.99 -19.14
C TRP A 35 6.54 0.09 -18.54
N VAL A 36 6.90 1.11 -19.33
CA VAL A 36 7.72 2.24 -18.84
C VAL A 36 6.96 3.03 -17.77
N SER A 37 5.67 3.33 -17.99
CA SER A 37 4.85 4.02 -16.98
C SER A 37 4.73 3.21 -15.70
N LEU A 38 4.55 1.89 -15.79
CA LEU A 38 4.50 1.00 -14.64
C LEU A 38 5.83 1.01 -13.87
N LEU A 39 6.96 0.91 -14.57
CA LEU A 39 8.27 0.97 -13.94
C LEU A 39 8.50 2.29 -13.20
N VAL A 40 8.15 3.42 -13.82
CA VAL A 40 8.29 4.75 -13.19
C VAL A 40 7.37 4.88 -11.98
N CYS A 41 6.10 4.53 -12.10
CA CYS A 41 5.15 4.58 -10.99
C CYS A 41 5.54 3.63 -9.86
N TRP A 42 6.08 2.46 -10.19
CA TRP A 42 6.61 1.50 -9.23
C TRP A 42 7.84 2.05 -8.49
N LEU A 43 8.79 2.68 -9.20
CA LEU A 43 9.96 3.32 -8.57
C LEU A 43 9.55 4.48 -7.66
N ILE A 44 8.57 5.29 -8.07
CA ILE A 44 7.99 6.35 -7.21
C ILE A 44 7.40 5.75 -5.94
N TRP A 45 6.68 4.61 -6.06
CA TRP A 45 6.09 3.93 -4.92
C TRP A 45 7.14 3.31 -3.99
N VAL A 46 8.22 2.76 -4.55
CA VAL A 46 9.40 2.32 -3.78
C VAL A 46 10.01 3.48 -2.97
N LEU A 47 10.20 4.66 -3.60
CA LEU A 47 10.73 5.84 -2.91
C LEU A 47 9.80 6.35 -1.81
N ASN A 48 8.49 6.36 -2.06
CA ASN A 48 7.49 6.75 -1.07
C ASN A 48 7.56 5.82 0.16
N ALA A 49 7.53 4.51 -0.07
CA ALA A 49 7.62 3.52 1.00
C ALA A 49 8.97 3.57 1.74
N TYR A 50 10.08 3.74 1.02
CA TYR A 50 11.40 3.92 1.60
C TYR A 50 11.43 5.06 2.62
N ASP A 51 10.91 6.21 2.24
CA ASP A 51 10.96 7.42 3.08
C ASP A 51 10.01 7.33 4.29
N ARG A 52 8.85 6.71 4.11
CA ARG A 52 7.87 6.45 5.20
C ARG A 52 8.40 5.47 6.23
N GLU A 53 9.02 4.39 5.78
CA GLU A 53 9.52 3.32 6.64
C GLU A 53 10.84 3.69 7.31
N MET A 54 11.64 4.59 6.70
CA MET A 54 12.96 4.99 7.22
C MET A 54 12.89 5.49 8.65
N ILE A 55 11.90 6.30 9.00
CA ILE A 55 11.78 6.85 10.35
C ILE A 55 11.58 5.74 11.40
N LEU A 56 10.89 4.66 11.04
CA LEU A 56 10.64 3.53 11.94
C LEU A 56 11.91 2.71 12.18
N ARG A 57 12.75 2.55 11.14
CA ARG A 57 14.05 1.85 11.25
C ARG A 57 15.04 2.63 12.09
N LEU A 58 14.96 3.96 12.02
CA LEU A 58 15.83 4.86 12.79
C LEU A 58 15.27 5.20 14.19
N GLY A 59 14.14 4.62 14.60
CA GLY A 59 13.49 4.87 15.88
C GLY A 59 14.45 4.87 17.07
N PRO A 60 15.27 3.83 17.27
CA PRO A 60 16.21 3.79 18.40
C PRO A 60 17.23 4.94 18.38
N VAL A 61 17.82 5.27 17.23
CA VAL A 61 18.83 6.34 17.16
C VAL A 61 18.20 7.72 17.31
N ILE A 62 17.00 7.93 16.78
CA ILE A 62 16.24 9.19 16.93
C ILE A 62 15.83 9.38 18.38
N SER A 63 15.28 8.34 19.02
CA SER A 63 14.88 8.38 20.43
C SER A 63 16.08 8.63 21.35
N LYS A 64 17.24 8.04 21.05
CA LYS A 64 18.50 8.29 21.77
C LYS A 64 18.97 9.74 21.64
N GLU A 65 19.00 10.30 20.42
CA GLU A 65 19.47 11.67 20.18
C GLU A 65 18.57 12.72 20.85
N PHE A 66 17.26 12.53 20.80
CA PHE A 66 16.30 13.48 21.38
C PHE A 66 15.85 13.12 22.81
N SER A 67 16.43 12.08 23.40
CA SER A 67 16.11 11.59 24.77
C SER A 67 14.60 11.31 24.95
N LEU A 68 13.97 10.66 23.95
CA LEU A 68 12.55 10.39 23.94
C LEU A 68 12.20 9.15 24.75
N SER A 69 11.13 9.21 25.53
CA SER A 69 10.51 8.04 26.11
C SER A 69 9.76 7.20 25.05
N PRO A 70 9.46 5.92 25.32
CA PRO A 70 8.64 5.10 24.41
C PRO A 70 7.30 5.74 24.03
N GLU A 71 6.61 6.34 25.00
CA GLU A 71 5.35 7.03 24.78
C GLU A 71 5.51 8.28 23.89
N GLN A 72 6.53 9.10 24.15
CA GLN A 72 6.82 10.28 23.31
C GLN A 72 7.13 9.87 21.87
N TRP A 73 7.91 8.82 21.69
CA TRP A 73 8.20 8.27 20.36
C TRP A 73 6.94 7.78 19.67
N GLY A 74 6.09 7.01 20.37
CA GLY A 74 4.80 6.55 19.85
C GLY A 74 3.90 7.70 19.42
N ASN A 75 3.82 8.78 20.20
CA ASN A 75 3.04 9.96 19.90
C ASN A 75 3.55 10.69 18.62
N ILE A 76 4.87 10.80 18.47
CA ILE A 76 5.49 11.43 17.28
C ILE A 76 5.19 10.56 16.03
N VAL A 77 5.38 9.27 16.11
CA VAL A 77 5.11 8.37 14.98
C VAL A 77 3.63 8.41 14.61
N ALA A 78 2.71 8.42 15.59
CA ALA A 78 1.29 8.54 15.35
C ALA A 78 0.92 9.84 14.63
N LEU A 79 1.48 10.98 15.06
CA LEU A 79 1.28 12.27 14.40
C LEU A 79 1.70 12.22 12.94
N ILE A 80 2.87 11.64 12.67
CA ILE A 80 3.41 11.48 11.32
C ILE A 80 2.52 10.56 10.47
N MET A 81 1.99 9.47 11.05
CA MET A 81 1.10 8.54 10.33
C MET A 81 -0.29 9.14 10.06
N VAL A 82 -0.82 9.92 10.99
CA VAL A 82 -2.09 10.65 10.78
C VAL A 82 -1.94 11.67 9.64
N ALA A 83 -0.80 12.37 9.55
CA ALA A 83 -0.53 13.31 8.47
C ALA A 83 -0.64 12.66 7.08
N LEU A 84 -0.27 11.39 6.94
CA LEU A 84 -0.41 10.63 5.71
C LEU A 84 -1.87 10.58 5.21
N ALA A 85 -2.81 10.37 6.12
CA ALA A 85 -4.23 10.23 5.80
C ALA A 85 -4.91 11.58 5.46
N VAL A 86 -4.39 12.70 5.96
CA VAL A 86 -5.05 14.01 5.87
C VAL A 86 -5.22 14.47 4.42
N LEU A 87 -4.22 14.28 3.57
CA LEU A 87 -4.25 14.73 2.18
C LEU A 87 -4.59 13.62 1.17
N ASP A 88 -4.85 12.40 1.59
CA ASP A 88 -5.20 11.30 0.68
C ASP A 88 -6.48 11.63 -0.13
N ILE A 89 -7.60 11.89 0.53
CA ILE A 89 -8.87 12.23 -0.13
C ILE A 89 -8.85 13.61 -0.79
N PRO A 90 -8.49 14.71 -0.11
CA PRO A 90 -8.44 16.03 -0.76
C PRO A 90 -7.48 16.07 -1.94
N GLY A 91 -6.33 15.42 -1.80
CA GLY A 91 -5.32 15.33 -2.85
C GLY A 91 -5.78 14.55 -4.08
N SER A 92 -6.52 13.45 -3.88
CA SER A 92 -7.15 12.69 -4.95
C SER A 92 -8.12 13.58 -5.76
N ILE A 93 -9.00 14.30 -5.08
CA ILE A 93 -9.98 15.20 -5.70
C ILE A 93 -9.28 16.29 -6.51
N TRP A 94 -8.20 16.87 -5.97
CA TRP A 94 -7.44 17.90 -6.67
C TRP A 94 -6.73 17.34 -7.91
N SER A 95 -6.09 16.19 -7.78
CA SER A 95 -5.45 15.46 -8.88
C SER A 95 -6.43 15.19 -10.03
N ASP A 96 -7.67 14.80 -9.70
CA ASP A 96 -8.72 14.54 -10.68
C ASP A 96 -9.13 15.80 -11.44
N ARG A 97 -9.20 16.95 -10.75
CA ARG A 97 -9.49 18.25 -11.39
C ARG A 97 -8.38 18.71 -12.32
N TYR A 98 -7.12 18.35 -12.02
CA TYR A 98 -5.99 18.71 -12.88
C TYR A 98 -6.02 17.95 -14.21
N GLY A 99 -6.55 16.74 -14.23
CA GLY A 99 -6.80 15.93 -15.41
C GLY A 99 -6.17 14.53 -15.34
N SER A 100 -6.46 13.73 -16.35
CA SER A 100 -6.03 12.34 -16.47
C SER A 100 -4.84 12.17 -17.42
N GLY A 101 -4.27 10.95 -17.44
CA GLY A 101 -3.21 10.55 -18.36
C GLY A 101 -1.92 11.35 -18.17
N TRP A 102 -1.43 11.98 -19.23
CA TRP A 102 -0.19 12.74 -19.18
C TRP A 102 -0.26 13.97 -18.25
N LYS A 103 -1.44 14.57 -18.08
CA LYS A 103 -1.64 15.69 -17.15
C LYS A 103 -1.43 15.23 -15.71
N ARG A 104 -2.05 14.13 -15.30
CA ARG A 104 -1.85 13.54 -13.96
C ARG A 104 -0.39 13.15 -13.72
N ALA A 105 0.27 12.58 -14.74
CA ALA A 105 1.69 12.23 -14.67
C ALA A 105 2.55 13.48 -14.44
N ARG A 106 2.26 14.60 -15.11
CA ARG A 106 2.95 15.88 -14.86
C ARG A 106 2.64 16.48 -13.49
N PHE A 107 1.41 16.32 -13.01
CA PHE A 107 1.03 16.74 -11.67
C PHE A 107 1.81 15.98 -10.58
N GLN A 108 2.09 14.71 -10.81
CA GLN A 108 2.87 13.88 -9.88
C GLN A 108 4.32 14.39 -9.70
N VAL A 109 4.90 15.02 -10.71
CA VAL A 109 6.31 15.48 -10.68
C VAL A 109 6.60 16.46 -9.53
N PRO A 110 5.95 17.64 -9.44
CA PRO A 110 6.20 18.57 -8.35
C PRO A 110 5.81 17.99 -6.98
N LEU A 111 4.83 17.11 -6.93
CA LEU A 111 4.40 16.46 -5.70
C LEU A 111 5.50 15.56 -5.14
N VAL A 112 6.08 14.69 -5.99
CA VAL A 112 7.17 13.79 -5.59
C VAL A 112 8.43 14.58 -5.21
N LEU A 113 8.81 15.58 -6.01
CA LEU A 113 9.94 16.45 -5.70
C LEU A 113 9.71 17.22 -4.40
N GLY A 114 8.49 17.67 -4.13
CA GLY A 114 8.15 18.42 -2.92
C GLY A 114 8.35 17.60 -1.65
N TYR A 115 7.75 16.42 -1.54
CA TYR A 115 7.92 15.64 -0.31
C TYR A 115 9.32 15.03 -0.17
N THR A 116 9.99 14.67 -1.27
CA THR A 116 11.38 14.19 -1.20
C THR A 116 12.36 15.33 -0.88
N ALA A 117 12.08 16.59 -1.29
CA ALA A 117 12.84 17.75 -0.86
C ALA A 117 12.68 18.03 0.64
N LEU A 118 11.47 17.92 1.20
CA LEU A 118 11.26 18.00 2.64
C LEU A 118 12.01 16.89 3.39
N SER A 119 12.05 15.68 2.83
CA SER A 119 12.86 14.59 3.37
C SER A 119 14.34 14.94 3.35
N PHE A 120 14.86 15.42 2.23
CA PHE A 120 16.25 15.87 2.12
C PHE A 120 16.58 16.97 3.14
N ILE A 121 15.71 17.96 3.30
CA ILE A 121 15.87 19.03 4.30
C ILE A 121 15.90 18.46 5.71
N SER A 122 15.09 17.44 6.02
CA SER A 122 15.11 16.76 7.32
C SER A 122 16.44 16.01 7.58
N GLY A 123 17.19 15.68 6.52
CA GLY A 123 18.53 15.14 6.59
C GLY A 123 19.64 16.17 6.87
N ILE A 124 19.34 17.48 6.76
CA ILE A 124 20.32 18.54 7.01
C ILE A 124 20.31 18.92 8.51
N LYS A 125 21.36 18.50 9.24
CA LYS A 125 21.44 18.70 10.70
C LYS A 125 21.25 20.16 11.13
N ALA A 126 21.79 21.11 10.37
CA ALA A 126 21.66 22.55 10.69
C ALA A 126 20.19 23.04 10.73
N ILE A 127 19.30 22.40 9.95
CA ILE A 127 17.86 22.76 9.89
C ILE A 127 17.05 21.90 10.86
N SER A 128 17.35 20.61 10.94
CA SER A 128 16.60 19.59 11.70
C SER A 128 17.27 19.25 13.05
N HIS A 129 18.07 20.15 13.63
CA HIS A 129 18.76 19.91 14.90
C HIS A 129 17.80 19.80 16.09
N GLY A 130 16.67 20.50 16.06
CA GLY A 130 15.63 20.46 17.09
C GLY A 130 14.52 19.45 16.75
N LEU A 131 13.99 18.78 17.78
CA LEU A 131 12.90 17.80 17.64
C LEU A 131 11.70 18.37 16.88
N THR A 132 11.24 19.57 17.25
CA THR A 132 10.08 20.21 16.62
C THR A 132 10.29 20.44 15.12
N ALA A 133 11.45 20.97 14.73
CA ALA A 133 11.76 21.19 13.30
C ALA A 133 11.81 19.88 12.55
N PHE A 134 12.44 18.85 13.11
CA PHE A 134 12.49 17.51 12.52
C PHE A 134 11.08 16.92 12.35
N VAL A 135 10.26 16.95 13.39
CA VAL A 135 8.88 16.39 13.36
C VAL A 135 8.01 17.15 12.34
N LEU A 136 8.06 18.48 12.30
CA LEU A 136 7.30 19.26 11.31
C LEU A 136 7.70 18.94 9.87
N LEU A 137 8.98 18.76 9.60
CA LEU A 137 9.47 18.32 8.29
C LEU A 137 8.94 16.92 7.95
N ARG A 138 8.96 15.97 8.91
CA ARG A 138 8.44 14.61 8.69
C ARG A 138 6.92 14.58 8.51
N VAL A 139 6.17 15.42 9.21
CA VAL A 139 4.75 15.65 8.97
C VAL A 139 4.52 16.16 7.54
N GLY A 140 5.28 17.15 7.10
CA GLY A 140 5.20 17.66 5.72
C GLY A 140 5.51 16.61 4.67
N VAL A 141 6.52 15.75 4.89
CA VAL A 141 6.85 14.61 4.03
C VAL A 141 5.64 13.66 3.91
N ASN A 142 5.02 13.31 5.04
CA ASN A 142 3.91 12.35 5.04
C ASN A 142 2.62 12.94 4.48
N LEU A 143 2.35 14.24 4.64
CA LEU A 143 1.27 14.93 3.92
C LEU A 143 1.44 14.78 2.40
N GLY A 144 2.64 15.05 1.88
CA GLY A 144 2.94 14.91 0.45
C GLY A 144 2.94 13.45 -0.03
N ALA A 145 3.47 12.54 0.77
CA ALA A 145 3.50 11.10 0.47
C ALA A 145 2.10 10.48 0.41
N GLY A 146 1.21 10.85 1.35
CA GLY A 146 -0.19 10.44 1.36
C GLY A 146 -0.95 10.94 0.14
N TRP A 147 -0.71 12.20 -0.25
CA TRP A 147 -1.26 12.72 -1.50
C TRP A 147 -0.72 11.97 -2.73
N GLY A 148 0.55 11.60 -2.72
CA GLY A 148 1.22 10.90 -3.83
C GLY A 148 0.69 9.49 -4.10
N GLU A 149 0.17 8.81 -3.08
CA GLU A 149 -0.30 7.42 -3.18
C GLU A 149 -1.45 7.25 -4.18
N PRO A 150 -2.60 7.92 -4.04
CA PRO A 150 -3.70 7.77 -4.98
C PRO A 150 -3.37 8.30 -6.39
N VAL A 151 -2.51 9.31 -6.48
CA VAL A 151 -2.03 9.82 -7.77
C VAL A 151 -1.20 8.78 -8.51
N GLY A 152 -0.32 8.07 -7.82
CA GLY A 152 0.50 6.99 -8.38
C GLY A 152 -0.32 5.80 -8.86
N VAL A 153 -1.29 5.37 -8.05
CA VAL A 153 -2.24 4.29 -8.40
C VAL A 153 -3.06 4.67 -9.64
N SER A 154 -3.59 5.90 -9.68
CA SER A 154 -4.37 6.40 -10.82
C SER A 154 -3.52 6.48 -12.09
N ASN A 155 -2.28 6.98 -12.00
CA ASN A 155 -1.34 6.99 -13.13
C ASN A 155 -1.10 5.59 -13.67
N THR A 156 -0.82 4.62 -12.80
CA THR A 156 -0.64 3.23 -13.22
C THR A 156 -1.88 2.71 -13.94
N ALA A 157 -3.07 3.00 -13.42
CA ALA A 157 -4.33 2.56 -14.01
C ALA A 157 -4.63 3.18 -15.38
N GLU A 158 -4.27 4.45 -15.58
CA GLU A 158 -4.54 5.21 -16.81
C GLU A 158 -3.61 4.88 -17.98
N TRP A 159 -2.43 4.33 -17.71
CA TRP A 159 -1.48 3.89 -18.74
C TRP A 159 -1.61 2.40 -19.11
N TRP A 160 -2.65 1.71 -18.61
CA TRP A 160 -2.88 0.28 -18.87
C TRP A 160 -4.31 0.03 -19.35
N PRO A 161 -4.52 -0.93 -20.28
CA PRO A 161 -5.86 -1.31 -20.71
C PRO A 161 -6.64 -1.92 -19.54
N LYS A 162 -7.95 -1.72 -19.52
CA LYS A 162 -8.85 -2.13 -18.44
C LYS A 162 -8.69 -3.61 -18.05
N GLU A 163 -8.52 -4.50 -19.03
CA GLU A 163 -8.41 -5.96 -18.84
C GLU A 163 -7.10 -6.37 -18.16
N LYS A 164 -6.05 -5.57 -18.25
CA LYS A 164 -4.72 -5.85 -17.69
C LYS A 164 -4.34 -4.94 -16.53
N ARG A 165 -5.21 -4.00 -16.19
CA ARG A 165 -4.99 -3.03 -15.10
C ARG A 165 -4.76 -3.70 -13.74
N GLY A 166 -5.47 -4.80 -13.45
CA GLY A 166 -5.30 -5.55 -12.20
C GLY A 166 -3.88 -6.10 -12.03
N PHE A 167 -3.28 -6.61 -13.10
CA PHE A 167 -1.88 -7.04 -13.11
C PHE A 167 -0.94 -5.85 -12.83
N ALA A 168 -1.13 -4.73 -13.54
CA ALA A 168 -0.29 -3.55 -13.39
C ALA A 168 -0.34 -2.98 -11.96
N LEU A 169 -1.52 -2.89 -11.36
CA LEU A 169 -1.71 -2.45 -9.98
C LEU A 169 -1.10 -3.44 -8.99
N GLY A 170 -1.21 -4.74 -9.23
CA GLY A 170 -0.53 -5.76 -8.43
C GLY A 170 0.98 -5.56 -8.41
N VAL A 171 1.60 -5.38 -9.59
CA VAL A 171 3.03 -5.08 -9.69
C VAL A 171 3.37 -3.74 -9.00
N HIS A 172 2.57 -2.68 -9.24
CA HIS A 172 2.77 -1.38 -8.58
C HIS A 172 2.87 -1.51 -7.06
N HIS A 173 1.94 -2.24 -6.45
CA HIS A 173 1.91 -2.39 -4.99
C HIS A 173 3.08 -3.20 -4.41
N THR A 174 3.78 -4.02 -5.19
CA THR A 174 5.03 -4.67 -4.72
C THR A 174 6.15 -3.68 -4.43
N GLY A 175 6.04 -2.43 -4.90
CA GLY A 175 7.00 -1.36 -4.59
C GLY A 175 7.05 -1.04 -3.10
N TYR A 176 5.92 -1.18 -2.36
CA TYR A 176 5.91 -0.88 -0.92
C TYR A 176 6.84 -1.79 -0.11
N PRO A 177 6.71 -3.13 -0.12
CA PRO A 177 7.62 -3.99 0.62
C PRO A 177 9.08 -3.87 0.16
N ILE A 178 9.33 -3.58 -1.11
CA ILE A 178 10.69 -3.33 -1.61
C ILE A 178 11.25 -2.02 -1.03
N GLY A 179 10.46 -0.94 -0.98
CA GLY A 179 10.87 0.32 -0.35
C GLY A 179 11.13 0.16 1.15
N ALA A 180 10.27 -0.58 1.86
CA ALA A 180 10.47 -0.92 3.26
C ALA A 180 11.76 -1.72 3.49
N LEU A 181 12.03 -2.72 2.63
CA LEU A 181 13.29 -3.48 2.67
C LEU A 181 14.50 -2.58 2.47
N LEU A 182 14.47 -1.72 1.45
CA LEU A 182 15.55 -0.79 1.15
C LEU A 182 15.79 0.19 2.31
N SER A 183 14.75 0.64 3.01
CA SER A 183 14.92 1.53 4.17
C SER A 183 15.77 0.90 5.27
N GLY A 184 15.53 -0.35 5.61
CA GLY A 184 16.32 -1.06 6.62
C GLY A 184 17.75 -1.36 6.16
N VAL A 185 17.93 -1.77 4.90
CA VAL A 185 19.28 -2.01 4.33
C VAL A 185 20.09 -0.72 4.32
N VAL A 186 19.52 0.39 3.83
CA VAL A 186 20.21 1.69 3.78
C VAL A 186 20.51 2.21 5.18
N ALA A 187 19.54 2.13 6.12
CA ALA A 187 19.78 2.54 7.50
C ALA A 187 20.92 1.74 8.14
N SER A 188 20.92 0.42 7.96
CA SER A 188 21.98 -0.45 8.45
C SER A 188 23.34 -0.09 7.88
N LEU A 189 23.44 0.08 6.56
CA LEU A 189 24.69 0.43 5.88
C LEU A 189 25.22 1.81 6.30
N VAL A 190 24.35 2.83 6.36
CA VAL A 190 24.74 4.19 6.76
C VAL A 190 25.24 4.19 8.19
N LEU A 191 24.52 3.57 9.12
CA LEU A 191 24.91 3.53 10.52
C LEU A 191 26.18 2.69 10.76
N ALA A 192 26.35 1.60 10.02
CA ALA A 192 27.57 0.76 10.12
C ALA A 192 28.80 1.45 9.53
N THR A 193 28.66 2.21 8.45
CA THR A 193 29.79 2.81 7.73
C THR A 193 30.19 4.16 8.32
N PHE A 194 29.21 5.01 8.65
CA PHE A 194 29.45 6.40 9.06
C PHE A 194 29.18 6.66 10.55
N GLY A 195 28.75 5.63 11.28
CA GLY A 195 28.44 5.73 12.71
C GLY A 195 27.04 6.27 13.02
N GLU A 196 26.66 6.22 14.31
CA GLU A 196 25.32 6.54 14.78
C GLU A 196 24.87 7.98 14.46
N GLY A 197 25.78 8.95 14.53
CA GLY A 197 25.48 10.37 14.25
C GLY A 197 25.11 10.68 12.79
N SER A 198 25.31 9.72 11.88
CA SER A 198 25.07 9.87 10.43
C SER A 198 23.64 9.50 9.99
N TRP A 199 22.76 9.10 10.90
CA TRP A 199 21.41 8.61 10.56
C TRP A 199 20.61 9.56 9.66
N ARG A 200 20.87 10.85 9.73
CA ARG A 200 20.23 11.86 8.87
C ARG A 200 20.55 11.69 7.39
N TYR A 201 21.70 11.09 7.04
CA TYR A 201 22.08 10.85 5.65
C TYR A 201 21.10 9.90 4.94
N CYS A 202 20.40 9.05 5.68
CA CYS A 202 19.35 8.18 5.14
C CYS A 202 18.24 8.96 4.43
N PHE A 203 17.96 10.18 4.85
CA PHE A 203 16.90 11.02 4.25
C PHE A 203 17.36 11.79 3.01
N LEU A 204 18.67 11.88 2.76
CA LEU A 204 19.20 12.60 1.60
C LEU A 204 18.99 11.82 0.31
N LEU A 205 18.96 10.49 0.38
CA LEU A 205 18.95 9.60 -0.79
C LEU A 205 17.67 9.74 -1.63
N ALA A 206 16.52 9.92 -0.99
CA ALA A 206 15.22 9.96 -1.67
C ALA A 206 15.15 11.05 -2.75
N LEU A 207 15.59 12.27 -2.45
CA LEU A 207 15.61 13.38 -3.41
C LEU A 207 16.61 13.14 -4.55
N LEU A 208 17.78 12.61 -4.22
CA LEU A 208 18.83 12.35 -5.23
C LEU A 208 18.36 11.37 -6.29
N VAL A 209 17.58 10.36 -5.91
CA VAL A 209 16.95 9.41 -6.84
C VAL A 209 15.71 10.00 -7.51
N ALA A 210 14.93 10.80 -6.77
CA ALA A 210 13.70 11.41 -7.29
C ALA A 210 13.97 12.41 -8.43
N ILE A 211 15.03 13.23 -8.35
CA ILE A 211 15.33 14.26 -9.36
C ILE A 211 15.45 13.65 -10.77
N PRO A 212 16.38 12.73 -11.06
CA PRO A 212 16.52 12.17 -12.40
C PRO A 212 15.27 11.40 -12.85
N LEU A 213 14.60 10.69 -11.92
CA LEU A 213 13.38 9.98 -12.21
C LEU A 213 12.24 10.93 -12.61
N MET A 214 12.09 12.06 -11.92
CA MET A 214 11.04 13.05 -12.20
C MET A 214 11.35 13.86 -13.47
N ILE A 215 12.61 14.17 -13.76
CA ILE A 215 13.01 14.78 -15.03
C ILE A 215 12.66 13.84 -16.19
N PHE A 216 12.99 12.55 -16.06
CA PHE A 216 12.61 11.54 -17.05
C PHE A 216 11.08 11.47 -17.20
N TRP A 217 10.33 11.38 -16.10
CA TRP A 217 8.88 11.25 -16.13
C TRP A 217 8.18 12.47 -16.75
N ALA A 218 8.65 13.69 -16.42
CA ALA A 218 8.15 14.94 -17.01
C ALA A 218 8.33 15.00 -18.52
N LYS A 219 9.49 14.54 -19.04
CA LYS A 219 9.79 14.48 -20.48
C LYS A 219 9.09 13.31 -21.18
N TYR A 220 8.88 12.21 -20.46
CA TYR A 220 8.27 11.02 -21.01
C TYR A 220 6.75 11.12 -21.13
N SER A 221 6.07 11.75 -20.16
CA SER A 221 4.61 11.87 -20.10
C SER A 221 4.12 12.98 -21.01
N THR A 222 3.77 12.64 -22.26
CA THR A 222 3.27 13.58 -23.27
C THR A 222 1.90 13.17 -23.80
N ALA A 223 1.16 14.14 -24.33
CA ALA A 223 -0.13 13.90 -24.97
C ALA A 223 0.00 12.91 -26.15
N ASP A 224 1.05 13.05 -26.97
CA ASP A 224 1.26 12.18 -28.13
C ASP A 224 1.45 10.72 -27.73
N ARG A 225 2.25 10.47 -26.67
CA ARG A 225 2.51 9.11 -26.22
C ARG A 225 1.27 8.43 -25.65
N ILE A 226 0.46 9.15 -24.90
CA ILE A 226 -0.78 8.56 -24.37
C ILE A 226 -1.82 8.34 -25.47
N ASN A 227 -1.89 9.24 -26.45
CA ASN A 227 -2.76 9.07 -27.61
C ASN A 227 -2.32 7.87 -28.46
N THR A 228 -1.02 7.72 -28.70
CA THR A 228 -0.44 6.54 -29.39
C THR A 228 -0.74 5.26 -28.63
N LEU A 229 -0.62 5.28 -27.28
CA LEU A 229 -0.97 4.14 -26.44
C LEU A 229 -2.45 3.78 -26.56
N TYR A 230 -3.35 4.76 -26.53
CA TYR A 230 -4.79 4.53 -26.63
C TYR A 230 -5.20 4.01 -28.01
N GLN A 231 -4.59 4.53 -29.08
CA GLN A 231 -4.77 3.98 -30.43
C GLN A 231 -4.32 2.51 -30.51
N HIS A 232 -3.18 2.19 -29.90
CA HIS A 232 -2.70 0.80 -29.84
C HIS A 232 -3.68 -0.10 -29.04
N ILE A 233 -4.19 0.36 -27.89
CA ILE A 233 -5.19 -0.37 -27.08
C ILE A 233 -6.41 -0.69 -27.94
N ASP A 234 -6.94 0.29 -28.69
CA ASP A 234 -8.08 0.09 -29.58
C ASP A 234 -7.78 -0.90 -30.71
N SER A 235 -6.59 -0.79 -31.34
CA SER A 235 -6.17 -1.68 -32.42
C SER A 235 -6.06 -3.15 -31.97
N GLN A 236 -5.82 -3.38 -30.68
CA GLN A 236 -5.79 -4.72 -30.08
C GLN A 236 -7.17 -5.20 -29.61
N GLY A 237 -8.24 -4.40 -29.80
CA GLY A 237 -9.59 -4.71 -29.30
C GLY A 237 -9.66 -4.77 -27.77
N LEU A 238 -8.81 -3.98 -27.08
CA LEU A 238 -8.82 -3.82 -25.64
C LEU A 238 -9.57 -2.54 -25.26
N THR A 239 -10.09 -2.48 -24.04
CA THR A 239 -10.83 -1.32 -23.54
C THR A 239 -9.88 -0.27 -22.99
N ARG A 240 -10.04 0.98 -23.42
CA ARG A 240 -9.31 2.12 -22.83
C ARG A 240 -9.62 2.24 -21.34
N PRO A 241 -8.67 2.71 -20.51
CA PRO A 241 -8.98 3.07 -19.14
C PRO A 241 -10.07 4.16 -19.15
N ALA A 242 -11.05 4.05 -18.24
CA ALA A 242 -12.07 5.09 -18.09
C ALA A 242 -11.37 6.39 -17.65
N THR A 243 -11.43 7.41 -18.47
CA THR A 243 -11.13 8.78 -18.05
C THR A 243 -12.28 9.24 -17.17
N GLN A 244 -11.96 9.89 -16.05
CA GLN A 244 -12.91 10.21 -14.98
C GLN A 244 -14.01 11.24 -15.36
N GLU A 245 -14.24 11.50 -16.63
CA GLU A 245 -15.34 12.38 -17.10
C GLU A 245 -16.76 11.85 -16.78
N SER A 246 -16.88 10.62 -16.26
CA SER A 246 -18.18 9.95 -16.10
C SER A 246 -18.64 9.68 -14.65
N SER A 247 -17.97 10.16 -13.62
CA SER A 247 -18.44 9.94 -12.24
C SER A 247 -18.88 11.23 -11.52
N HIS A 248 -19.84 11.94 -12.09
CA HIS A 248 -20.65 12.89 -11.31
C HIS A 248 -21.57 12.10 -10.38
N VAL A 249 -21.08 11.77 -9.19
CA VAL A 249 -21.95 11.38 -8.07
C VAL A 249 -22.79 12.63 -7.75
N ALA A 250 -24.12 12.53 -7.85
CA ALA A 250 -25.01 13.62 -7.55
C ALA A 250 -24.75 14.15 -6.13
N LYS A 251 -24.67 15.47 -5.95
CA LYS A 251 -24.49 16.10 -4.64
C LYS A 251 -25.57 15.60 -3.68
N GLY A 252 -25.17 14.96 -2.58
CA GLY A 252 -26.06 14.49 -1.51
C GLY A 252 -26.28 12.97 -1.44
N GLU A 253 -25.99 12.19 -2.48
CA GLU A 253 -26.09 10.72 -2.43
C GLU A 253 -24.88 10.04 -1.78
N GLY A 254 -23.71 10.69 -1.77
CA GLY A 254 -22.46 10.10 -1.26
C GLY A 254 -22.54 9.68 0.22
N MET A 255 -23.10 10.51 1.10
CA MET A 255 -23.23 10.19 2.53
C MET A 255 -24.25 9.07 2.77
N LYS A 256 -25.36 9.06 2.03
CA LYS A 256 -26.35 7.97 2.13
C LYS A 256 -25.76 6.64 1.67
N THR A 257 -25.04 6.66 0.56
CA THR A 257 -24.32 5.48 0.03
C THR A 257 -23.25 5.01 1.01
N PHE A 258 -22.46 5.92 1.59
CA PHE A 258 -21.47 5.60 2.61
C PHE A 258 -22.11 4.91 3.82
N LEU A 259 -23.13 5.48 4.42
CA LEU A 259 -23.82 4.91 5.60
C LEU A 259 -24.48 3.56 5.27
N ARG A 260 -25.08 3.41 4.08
CA ARG A 260 -25.65 2.14 3.62
C ARG A 260 -24.57 1.07 3.43
N THR A 261 -23.46 1.43 2.82
CA THR A 261 -22.30 0.54 2.62
C THR A 261 -21.68 0.14 3.95
N LEU A 262 -21.56 1.09 4.89
CA LEU A 262 -21.05 0.82 6.23
C LEU A 262 -21.99 -0.10 7.03
N ARG A 263 -23.31 -0.08 6.78
CA ARG A 263 -24.28 -1.02 7.39
C ARG A 263 -24.18 -2.45 6.83
N ASN A 264 -23.48 -2.65 5.73
CA ASN A 264 -23.24 -4.00 5.20
C ASN A 264 -22.32 -4.77 6.17
N ARG A 265 -22.85 -5.85 6.75
CA ARG A 265 -22.19 -6.65 7.77
C ARG A 265 -20.80 -7.14 7.34
N ASN A 266 -20.66 -7.62 6.11
CA ASN A 266 -19.38 -8.10 5.62
C ASN A 266 -18.34 -6.96 5.52
N ILE A 267 -18.75 -5.80 5.02
CA ILE A 267 -17.87 -4.64 4.86
C ILE A 267 -17.41 -4.12 6.21
N SER A 268 -18.35 -3.94 7.18
CA SER A 268 -18.01 -3.43 8.51
C SER A 268 -17.12 -4.39 9.29
N LEU A 269 -17.40 -5.70 9.24
CA LEU A 269 -16.58 -6.69 9.93
C LEU A 269 -15.17 -6.80 9.28
N THR A 270 -15.10 -6.72 7.94
CA THR A 270 -13.82 -6.70 7.23
C THR A 270 -13.05 -5.42 7.53
N ALA A 271 -13.70 -4.25 7.61
CA ALA A 271 -13.08 -3.00 8.03
C ALA A 271 -12.54 -3.07 9.46
N GLY A 272 -13.30 -3.64 10.40
CA GLY A 272 -12.83 -3.89 11.76
C GLY A 272 -11.61 -4.81 11.80
N ASN A 273 -11.62 -5.89 11.02
CA ASN A 273 -10.44 -6.77 10.87
C ASN A 273 -9.25 -6.02 10.25
N THR A 274 -9.48 -5.19 9.24
CA THR A 274 -8.44 -4.37 8.61
C THR A 274 -7.77 -3.42 9.60
N LEU A 275 -8.58 -2.73 10.43
CA LEU A 275 -8.09 -1.85 11.50
C LEU A 275 -7.19 -2.60 12.47
N LEU A 276 -7.65 -3.76 12.97
CA LEU A 276 -6.90 -4.58 13.91
C LEU A 276 -5.62 -5.14 13.31
N THR A 277 -5.68 -5.59 12.05
CA THR A 277 -4.50 -6.06 11.31
C THR A 277 -3.47 -4.94 11.10
N GLN A 278 -3.94 -3.73 10.84
CA GLN A 278 -3.04 -2.58 10.70
C GLN A 278 -2.37 -2.20 12.02
N ILE A 279 -3.08 -2.36 13.16
CA ILE A 279 -2.44 -2.21 14.48
C ILE A 279 -1.28 -3.21 14.63
N VAL A 280 -1.46 -4.45 14.19
CA VAL A 280 -0.39 -5.47 14.24
C VAL A 280 0.76 -5.10 13.30
N TYR A 281 0.46 -4.79 12.04
CA TYR A 281 1.48 -4.50 11.03
C TYR A 281 2.31 -3.26 11.37
N MET A 282 1.66 -2.18 11.76
CA MET A 282 2.36 -0.96 12.18
C MET A 282 3.05 -1.17 13.54
N GLY A 283 2.41 -1.93 14.44
CA GLY A 283 2.95 -2.23 15.76
C GLY A 283 4.30 -2.96 15.69
N ILE A 284 4.42 -4.00 14.86
CA ILE A 284 5.69 -4.71 14.71
C ILE A 284 6.78 -3.80 14.13
N ASN A 285 6.44 -2.91 13.21
CA ASN A 285 7.38 -1.94 12.64
C ASN A 285 7.87 -0.90 13.67
N VAL A 286 7.02 -0.53 14.63
CA VAL A 286 7.37 0.41 15.72
C VAL A 286 8.15 -0.29 16.83
N VAL A 287 7.77 -1.52 17.19
CA VAL A 287 8.27 -2.25 18.36
C VAL A 287 9.57 -2.98 18.07
N LEU A 288 9.72 -3.55 16.87
CA LEU A 288 10.83 -4.47 16.59
C LEU A 288 12.21 -3.80 16.57
N PRO A 289 12.42 -2.61 15.93
CA PRO A 289 13.74 -1.97 15.99
C PRO A 289 14.21 -1.64 17.40
N PRO A 290 13.44 -0.99 18.28
CA PRO A 290 13.87 -0.75 19.66
C PRO A 290 13.99 -2.04 20.49
N TYR A 291 13.16 -3.06 20.27
CA TYR A 291 13.33 -4.37 20.92
C TYR A 291 14.69 -4.99 20.61
N LEU A 292 15.09 -4.96 19.34
CA LEU A 292 16.39 -5.50 18.91
C LEU A 292 17.56 -4.72 19.50
N TYR A 293 17.43 -3.41 19.65
CA TYR A 293 18.48 -2.56 20.21
C TYR A 293 18.54 -2.68 21.74
N HIS A 294 17.43 -2.41 22.44
CA HIS A 294 17.42 -2.27 23.89
C HIS A 294 17.37 -3.62 24.64
N VAL A 295 16.62 -4.59 24.09
CA VAL A 295 16.39 -5.87 24.77
C VAL A 295 17.34 -6.96 24.24
N SER A 296 17.52 -7.05 22.93
CA SER A 296 18.39 -8.06 22.32
C SER A 296 19.86 -7.64 22.29
N GLY A 297 20.20 -6.39 22.69
CA GLY A 297 21.58 -5.90 22.79
C GLY A 297 22.30 -5.74 21.44
N LEU A 298 21.57 -5.62 20.34
CA LEU A 298 22.15 -5.44 19.01
C LEU A 298 22.60 -3.99 18.80
N SER A 299 23.57 -3.78 17.90
CA SER A 299 23.92 -2.42 17.47
C SER A 299 22.74 -1.75 16.77
N LEU A 300 22.72 -0.41 16.72
CA LEU A 300 21.71 0.35 16.01
C LEU A 300 21.63 -0.05 14.52
N ALA A 301 22.78 -0.28 13.87
CA ALA A 301 22.86 -0.74 12.50
C ALA A 301 22.22 -2.13 12.31
N ALA A 302 22.54 -3.09 13.19
CA ALA A 302 21.98 -4.43 13.15
C ALA A 302 20.45 -4.40 13.43
N SER A 303 20.01 -3.59 14.39
CA SER A 303 18.60 -3.43 14.73
C SER A 303 17.79 -2.89 13.54
N ALA A 304 18.29 -1.88 12.86
CA ALA A 304 17.66 -1.33 11.65
C ALA A 304 17.57 -2.38 10.52
N GLY A 305 18.67 -3.09 10.25
CA GLY A 305 18.73 -4.08 9.16
C GLY A 305 17.95 -5.36 9.45
N LEU A 306 17.98 -5.87 10.68
CA LEU A 306 17.31 -7.13 11.04
C LEU A 306 15.81 -6.96 11.29
N SER A 307 15.33 -5.76 11.59
CA SER A 307 13.91 -5.50 11.82
C SER A 307 13.03 -5.62 10.57
N ILE A 308 13.62 -5.79 9.39
CA ILE A 308 12.91 -5.87 8.11
C ILE A 308 12.81 -7.30 7.54
N ILE A 309 13.41 -8.30 8.19
CA ILE A 309 13.50 -9.68 7.67
C ILE A 309 12.11 -10.23 7.32
N PHE A 310 11.09 -9.93 8.13
CA PHE A 310 9.73 -10.39 7.89
C PHE A 310 9.15 -9.85 6.55
N THR A 311 9.64 -8.73 6.03
CA THR A 311 9.17 -8.20 4.74
C THR A 311 9.64 -9.03 3.54
N LEU A 312 10.71 -9.81 3.67
CA LEU A 312 11.17 -10.72 2.62
C LEU A 312 10.10 -11.75 2.28
N THR A 313 9.64 -12.49 3.30
CA THR A 313 8.56 -13.47 3.13
C THR A 313 7.20 -12.80 2.96
N GLY A 314 7.02 -11.58 3.48
CA GLY A 314 5.82 -10.76 3.31
C GLY A 314 5.56 -10.42 1.84
N THR A 315 6.60 -10.17 1.07
CA THR A 315 6.49 -9.95 -0.38
C THR A 315 5.99 -11.21 -1.10
N LEU A 316 6.47 -12.38 -0.73
CA LEU A 316 5.97 -13.66 -1.28
C LEU A 316 4.52 -13.91 -0.86
N GLY A 317 4.20 -13.70 0.40
CA GLY A 317 2.84 -13.84 0.94
C GLY A 317 1.83 -12.96 0.23
N GLN A 318 2.20 -11.74 -0.15
CA GLN A 318 1.34 -10.80 -0.87
C GLN A 318 0.96 -11.28 -2.28
N ILE A 319 1.69 -12.23 -2.85
CA ILE A 319 1.38 -12.86 -4.13
C ILE A 319 0.58 -14.16 -3.92
N ILE A 320 1.05 -15.01 -3.00
CA ILE A 320 0.54 -16.36 -2.79
C ILE A 320 -0.89 -16.34 -2.22
N TRP A 321 -1.12 -15.61 -1.13
CA TRP A 321 -2.40 -15.65 -0.42
C TRP A 321 -3.58 -15.05 -1.20
N PRO A 322 -3.45 -13.90 -1.90
CA PRO A 322 -4.51 -13.42 -2.77
C PRO A 322 -4.86 -14.43 -3.89
N TRP A 323 -3.85 -15.08 -4.47
CA TRP A 323 -4.08 -16.14 -5.47
C TRP A 323 -4.83 -17.34 -4.87
N LEU A 324 -4.40 -17.84 -3.71
CA LEU A 324 -5.09 -18.91 -2.99
C LEU A 324 -6.52 -18.53 -2.62
N SER A 325 -6.78 -17.26 -2.31
CA SER A 325 -8.12 -16.81 -1.90
C SER A 325 -9.21 -16.99 -2.97
N TYR A 326 -8.83 -17.10 -4.24
CA TYR A 326 -9.78 -17.44 -5.31
C TYR A 326 -10.28 -18.89 -5.25
N SER A 327 -9.45 -19.83 -4.80
CA SER A 327 -9.78 -21.26 -4.70
C SER A 327 -10.39 -21.61 -3.34
N PHE A 328 -9.79 -21.12 -2.26
CA PHE A 328 -10.22 -21.39 -0.88
C PHE A 328 -11.42 -20.56 -0.42
N GLY A 329 -11.67 -19.42 -1.08
CA GLY A 329 -12.60 -18.40 -0.64
C GLY A 329 -11.92 -17.35 0.26
N ARG A 330 -12.33 -16.08 0.11
CA ARG A 330 -11.70 -14.95 0.78
C ARG A 330 -11.83 -15.03 2.30
N LYS A 331 -13.02 -15.41 2.78
CA LYS A 331 -13.28 -15.58 4.22
C LYS A 331 -12.33 -16.57 4.87
N ARG A 332 -12.20 -17.77 4.31
CA ARG A 332 -11.34 -18.83 4.86
C ARG A 332 -9.88 -18.42 4.87
N THR A 333 -9.42 -17.81 3.78
CA THR A 333 -8.05 -17.32 3.66
C THR A 333 -7.75 -16.26 4.72
N LEU A 334 -8.63 -15.29 4.94
CA LEU A 334 -8.45 -14.26 5.98
C LEU A 334 -8.45 -14.84 7.40
N ILE A 335 -9.26 -15.86 7.67
CA ILE A 335 -9.25 -16.57 8.96
C ILE A 335 -7.90 -17.26 9.19
N VAL A 336 -7.39 -18.00 8.20
CA VAL A 336 -6.09 -18.68 8.30
C VAL A 336 -4.96 -17.67 8.49
N CYS A 337 -4.94 -16.59 7.69
CA CYS A 337 -3.93 -15.53 7.81
C CYS A 337 -4.00 -14.84 9.18
N GLY A 338 -5.20 -14.55 9.71
CA GLY A 338 -5.38 -13.92 11.01
C GLY A 338 -4.89 -14.80 12.17
N LEU A 339 -5.21 -16.08 12.15
CA LEU A 339 -4.71 -17.05 13.13
C LEU A 339 -3.19 -17.19 13.05
N TRP A 340 -2.65 -17.33 11.86
CA TRP A 340 -1.20 -17.42 11.63
C TRP A 340 -0.48 -16.14 12.12
N MET A 341 -1.04 -14.97 11.83
CA MET A 341 -0.51 -13.68 12.28
C MET A 341 -0.49 -13.60 13.81
N SER A 342 -1.57 -14.01 14.48
CA SER A 342 -1.66 -14.04 15.94
C SER A 342 -0.59 -14.96 16.56
N ILE A 343 -0.45 -16.19 16.02
CA ILE A 343 0.58 -17.12 16.48
C ILE A 343 1.99 -16.57 16.19
N GLY A 344 2.21 -16.06 14.97
CA GLY A 344 3.50 -15.51 14.54
C GLY A 344 3.99 -14.38 15.43
N ILE A 345 3.11 -13.46 15.82
CA ILE A 345 3.46 -12.38 16.76
C ILE A 345 3.69 -12.91 18.18
N ALA A 346 2.86 -13.82 18.67
CA ALA A 346 3.04 -14.40 20.01
C ALA A 346 4.39 -15.15 20.14
N LEU A 347 4.87 -15.74 19.06
CA LEU A 347 6.16 -16.43 19.04
C LEU A 347 7.36 -15.51 19.28
N PHE A 348 7.24 -14.17 19.10
CA PHE A 348 8.33 -13.25 19.46
C PHE A 348 8.72 -13.30 20.94
N TYR A 349 7.83 -13.74 21.82
CA TYR A 349 8.15 -14.06 23.20
C TYR A 349 9.30 -15.08 23.33
N PHE A 350 9.42 -16.01 22.38
CA PHE A 350 10.44 -17.06 22.36
C PHE A 350 11.68 -16.69 21.51
N ALA A 351 11.78 -15.45 21.04
CA ALA A 351 12.89 -14.96 20.22
C ALA A 351 14.15 -14.68 21.06
N THR A 352 14.63 -15.70 21.80
CA THR A 352 15.73 -15.59 22.77
C THR A 352 17.13 -15.61 22.12
N ASN A 353 17.24 -15.95 20.87
CA ASN A 353 18.50 -15.96 20.11
C ASN A 353 18.27 -15.59 18.64
N MET A 354 19.35 -15.23 17.94
CA MET A 354 19.31 -14.75 16.57
C MET A 354 18.65 -15.73 15.58
N PRO A 355 18.97 -17.02 15.54
CA PRO A 355 18.30 -17.95 14.64
C PRO A 355 16.79 -18.04 14.85
N ARG A 356 16.34 -18.08 16.12
CA ARG A 356 14.91 -18.09 16.44
C ARG A 356 14.22 -16.81 16.02
N LEU A 357 14.85 -15.67 16.28
CA LEU A 357 14.34 -14.36 15.87
C LEU A 357 14.11 -14.29 14.35
N ILE A 358 15.11 -14.72 13.57
CA ILE A 358 15.02 -14.77 12.11
C ILE A 358 13.90 -15.72 11.65
N ALA A 359 13.86 -16.93 12.22
CA ALA A 359 12.84 -17.92 11.87
C ALA A 359 11.41 -17.42 12.17
N ILE A 360 11.22 -16.77 13.33
CA ILE A 360 9.91 -16.19 13.71
C ILE A 360 9.54 -15.05 12.78
N GLN A 361 10.47 -14.17 12.43
CA GLN A 361 10.23 -13.09 11.47
C GLN A 361 9.84 -13.63 10.09
N LEU A 362 10.56 -14.64 9.58
CA LEU A 362 10.23 -15.26 8.29
C LEU A 362 8.86 -15.95 8.31
N PHE A 363 8.53 -16.63 9.42
CA PHE A 363 7.24 -17.28 9.63
C PHE A 363 6.10 -16.25 9.67
N PHE A 364 6.22 -15.21 10.50
CA PHE A 364 5.25 -14.14 10.62
C PHE A 364 5.09 -13.39 9.29
N GLY A 365 6.20 -13.12 8.62
CA GLY A 365 6.25 -12.38 7.35
C GLY A 365 5.35 -12.97 6.28
N LEU A 366 5.24 -14.30 6.18
CA LEU A 366 4.39 -14.95 5.17
C LEU A 366 2.95 -14.45 5.15
N VAL A 367 2.45 -13.90 6.25
CA VAL A 367 1.08 -13.36 6.35
C VAL A 367 1.04 -11.86 6.59
N ALA A 368 2.12 -11.23 7.00
CA ALA A 368 2.16 -9.83 7.43
C ALA A 368 1.66 -8.84 6.37
N ASN A 369 2.02 -9.06 5.09
CA ASN A 369 1.60 -8.22 3.96
C ASN A 369 0.55 -8.89 3.06
N ALA A 370 0.16 -10.12 3.35
CA ALA A 370 -0.65 -10.95 2.49
C ALA A 370 -2.11 -10.51 2.35
N VAL A 371 -2.64 -9.91 3.39
CA VAL A 371 -4.09 -9.74 3.58
C VAL A 371 -4.68 -8.51 2.89
N TRP A 372 -3.89 -7.49 2.59
CA TRP A 372 -4.39 -6.21 2.04
C TRP A 372 -5.21 -6.38 0.76
N PRO A 373 -4.71 -7.06 -0.28
CA PRO A 373 -5.50 -7.25 -1.50
C PRO A 373 -6.77 -8.06 -1.25
N ILE A 374 -6.78 -8.96 -0.26
CA ILE A 374 -7.92 -9.81 0.06
C ILE A 374 -9.01 -8.99 0.75
N TYR A 375 -8.66 -8.04 1.64
CA TYR A 375 -9.63 -7.13 2.26
C TYR A 375 -10.37 -6.29 1.21
N TYR A 376 -9.64 -5.66 0.29
CA TYR A 376 -10.24 -4.89 -0.81
C TYR A 376 -11.13 -5.76 -1.70
N ALA A 377 -10.68 -6.97 -1.99
CA ALA A 377 -11.45 -7.90 -2.79
C ALA A 377 -12.74 -8.34 -2.08
N MET A 378 -12.68 -8.65 -0.77
CA MET A 378 -13.85 -9.04 0.01
C MET A 378 -14.85 -7.90 0.15
N ALA A 379 -14.38 -6.67 0.35
CA ALA A 379 -15.23 -5.49 0.37
C ALA A 379 -15.90 -5.26 -0.98
N SER A 380 -15.15 -5.38 -2.08
CA SER A 380 -15.67 -5.24 -3.45
C SER A 380 -16.72 -6.30 -3.79
N ASP A 381 -16.48 -7.58 -3.41
CA ASP A 381 -17.43 -8.68 -3.65
C ASP A 381 -18.72 -8.55 -2.80
N SER A 382 -18.65 -7.79 -1.70
CA SER A 382 -19.78 -7.58 -0.79
C SER A 382 -20.53 -6.28 -1.05
N ALA A 383 -19.96 -5.39 -1.85
CA ALA A 383 -20.55 -4.10 -2.19
C ALA A 383 -21.73 -4.24 -3.15
N GLU A 384 -22.69 -3.32 -3.04
CA GLU A 384 -23.73 -3.16 -4.06
C GLU A 384 -23.12 -2.61 -5.37
N GLU A 385 -23.83 -2.81 -6.49
CA GLU A 385 -23.49 -2.16 -7.75
C GLU A 385 -23.32 -0.64 -7.55
N ARG A 386 -22.23 -0.08 -8.05
CA ARG A 386 -21.83 1.34 -7.93
C ARG A 386 -21.30 1.77 -6.54
N ALA A 387 -21.23 0.88 -5.53
CA ALA A 387 -20.71 1.19 -4.20
C ALA A 387 -19.30 0.62 -3.92
N THR A 388 -18.65 -0.01 -4.90
CA THR A 388 -17.33 -0.67 -4.74
C THR A 388 -16.24 0.30 -4.29
N SER A 389 -16.20 1.51 -4.87
CA SER A 389 -15.22 2.54 -4.45
C SER A 389 -15.45 2.99 -3.01
N THR A 390 -16.72 3.13 -2.59
CA THR A 390 -17.09 3.48 -1.21
C THR A 390 -16.68 2.37 -0.24
N ALA A 391 -16.92 1.10 -0.60
CA ALA A 391 -16.51 -0.04 0.21
C ALA A 391 -14.99 -0.09 0.40
N ASN A 392 -14.22 0.10 -0.67
CA ASN A 392 -12.76 0.16 -0.61
C ASN A 392 -12.28 1.37 0.21
N GLY A 393 -12.94 2.52 0.11
CA GLY A 393 -12.66 3.70 0.92
C GLY A 393 -12.86 3.44 2.42
N ILE A 394 -13.87 2.67 2.81
CA ILE A 394 -14.09 2.24 4.20
C ILE A 394 -12.92 1.38 4.70
N ILE A 395 -12.44 0.43 3.87
CA ILE A 395 -11.27 -0.40 4.21
C ILE A 395 -10.00 0.46 4.38
N THR A 396 -9.74 1.38 3.46
CA THR A 396 -8.59 2.30 3.54
C THR A 396 -8.66 3.20 4.78
N THR A 397 -9.84 3.73 5.10
CA THR A 397 -10.05 4.54 6.31
C THR A 397 -9.76 3.73 7.57
N ALA A 398 -10.26 2.49 7.65
CA ALA A 398 -9.99 1.59 8.77
C ALA A 398 -8.47 1.29 8.91
N MET A 399 -7.78 1.11 7.78
CA MET A 399 -6.33 0.93 7.74
C MET A 399 -5.60 2.16 8.32
N PHE A 400 -5.94 3.37 7.90
CA PHE A 400 -5.30 4.58 8.42
C PHE A 400 -5.56 4.82 9.90
N ILE A 401 -6.79 4.56 10.36
CA ILE A 401 -7.13 4.65 11.80
C ILE A 401 -6.27 3.67 12.60
N GLY A 402 -6.17 2.41 12.17
CA GLY A 402 -5.33 1.41 12.82
C GLY A 402 -3.85 1.80 12.83
N GLY A 403 -3.36 2.38 11.70
CA GLY A 403 -2.00 2.89 11.56
C GLY A 403 -1.66 4.04 12.50
N GLY A 404 -2.63 4.93 12.78
CA GLY A 404 -2.46 6.02 13.75
C GLY A 404 -2.55 5.56 15.21
N ILE A 405 -3.47 4.64 15.52
CA ILE A 405 -3.64 4.10 16.88
C ILE A 405 -2.44 3.26 17.31
N SER A 406 -1.87 2.48 16.40
CA SER A 406 -0.84 1.49 16.73
C SER A 406 0.39 2.07 17.42
N PRO A 407 1.05 3.14 16.92
CA PRO A 407 2.22 3.70 17.59
C PRO A 407 1.92 4.26 18.97
N LEU A 408 0.73 4.87 19.17
CA LEU A 408 0.27 5.34 20.48
C LEU A 408 0.18 4.18 21.46
N LEU A 409 -0.50 3.11 21.07
CA LEU A 409 -0.72 1.94 21.91
C LEU A 409 0.60 1.24 22.22
N MET A 410 1.46 1.03 21.24
CA MET A 410 2.74 0.34 21.42
C MET A 410 3.69 1.15 22.28
N GLY A 411 3.80 2.47 22.05
CA GLY A 411 4.62 3.37 22.87
C GLY A 411 4.15 3.41 24.32
N TRP A 412 2.83 3.48 24.55
CA TRP A 412 2.25 3.43 25.89
C TRP A 412 2.53 2.08 26.59
N LEU A 413 2.36 0.95 25.91
CA LEU A 413 2.61 -0.38 26.49
C LEU A 413 4.08 -0.56 26.88
N ILE A 414 5.02 -0.11 26.05
CA ILE A 414 6.45 -0.17 26.37
C ILE A 414 6.75 0.73 27.56
N GLN A 415 6.19 1.94 27.62
CA GLN A 415 6.36 2.85 28.76
C GLN A 415 5.77 2.26 30.04
N PHE A 416 4.54 1.73 29.98
CA PHE A 416 3.86 1.10 31.10
C PHE A 416 4.64 -0.13 31.64
N GLY A 417 5.29 -0.86 30.77
CA GLY A 417 6.12 -2.02 31.13
C GLY A 417 7.50 -1.66 31.70
N GLY A 418 7.82 -0.37 31.90
CA GLY A 418 9.08 0.08 32.52
C GLY A 418 10.08 0.72 31.57
N GLY A 419 9.66 1.12 30.37
CA GLY A 419 10.47 1.88 29.42
C GLY A 419 11.31 1.02 28.49
N TRP A 420 12.30 1.66 27.83
CA TRP A 420 13.04 1.05 26.73
C TRP A 420 13.83 -0.22 27.09
N GLU A 421 14.43 -0.25 28.26
CA GLU A 421 15.33 -1.33 28.70
C GLU A 421 14.58 -2.52 29.32
N ASN A 422 13.28 -2.39 29.61
CA ASN A 422 12.51 -3.42 30.25
C ASN A 422 11.79 -4.32 29.23
N PRO A 423 12.08 -5.63 29.17
CA PRO A 423 11.42 -6.56 28.25
C PRO A 423 9.90 -6.67 28.45
N ALA A 424 9.38 -6.38 29.66
CA ALA A 424 7.97 -6.56 29.98
C ALA A 424 7.06 -5.73 29.06
N GLY A 425 7.42 -4.47 28.75
CA GLY A 425 6.64 -3.62 27.88
C GLY A 425 6.54 -4.14 26.44
N TYR A 426 7.61 -4.73 25.94
CA TYR A 426 7.62 -5.37 24.62
C TYR A 426 6.79 -6.66 24.60
N ILE A 427 6.82 -7.43 25.69
CA ILE A 427 5.96 -8.61 25.84
C ILE A 427 4.49 -8.20 25.81
N TYR A 428 4.11 -7.14 26.54
CA TYR A 428 2.76 -6.61 26.52
C TYR A 428 2.35 -6.16 25.09
N ALA A 429 3.26 -5.52 24.37
CA ALA A 429 3.03 -5.10 23.00
C ALA A 429 2.81 -6.30 22.05
N PHE A 430 3.65 -7.35 22.13
CA PHE A 430 3.51 -8.55 21.30
C PHE A 430 2.19 -9.29 21.58
N PHE A 431 1.83 -9.50 22.85
CA PHE A 431 0.57 -10.16 23.19
C PHE A 431 -0.66 -9.32 22.84
N THR A 432 -0.58 -8.00 22.98
CA THR A 432 -1.67 -7.10 22.52
C THR A 432 -1.86 -7.19 21.01
N MET A 433 -0.78 -7.17 20.23
CA MET A 433 -0.83 -7.38 18.78
C MET A 433 -1.38 -8.77 18.43
N ALA A 434 -0.95 -9.82 19.12
CA ALA A 434 -1.47 -11.18 18.93
C ALA A 434 -2.99 -11.24 19.23
N GLY A 435 -3.44 -10.57 20.28
CA GLY A 435 -4.85 -10.42 20.62
C GLY A 435 -5.64 -9.65 19.57
N CYS A 436 -5.10 -8.57 19.02
CA CYS A 436 -5.70 -7.83 17.91
C CYS A 436 -5.86 -8.71 16.66
N ALA A 437 -4.84 -9.49 16.29
CA ALA A 437 -4.91 -10.41 15.16
C ALA A 437 -5.96 -11.50 15.39
N LEU A 438 -6.03 -12.06 16.60
CA LEU A 438 -7.03 -13.05 16.98
C LEU A 438 -8.46 -12.46 16.93
N LEU A 439 -8.65 -11.27 17.47
CA LEU A 439 -9.94 -10.58 17.42
C LEU A 439 -10.35 -10.27 15.96
N GLY A 440 -9.42 -9.83 15.13
CA GLY A 440 -9.65 -9.65 13.70
C GLY A 440 -10.10 -10.93 12.99
N MET A 441 -9.46 -12.06 13.32
CA MET A 441 -9.85 -13.39 12.84
C MET A 441 -11.27 -13.76 13.32
N LEU A 442 -11.61 -13.48 14.59
CA LEU A 442 -12.97 -13.72 15.13
C LEU A 442 -14.03 -12.87 14.42
N LEU A 443 -13.74 -11.59 14.13
CA LEU A 443 -14.62 -10.75 13.31
C LEU A 443 -14.83 -11.37 11.92
N GLN A 444 -13.77 -11.93 11.34
CA GLN A 444 -13.86 -12.56 10.03
C GLN A 444 -14.68 -13.86 10.02
N LEU A 445 -14.71 -14.61 11.13
CA LEU A 445 -15.61 -15.77 11.28
C LEU A 445 -17.09 -15.38 11.14
N MET A 446 -17.44 -14.16 11.54
CA MET A 446 -18.81 -13.66 11.49
C MET A 446 -19.25 -13.16 10.10
N THR A 447 -18.35 -13.08 9.13
CA THR A 447 -18.65 -12.70 7.74
C THR A 447 -19.25 -13.88 6.96
N THR A 448 -19.87 -13.59 5.81
CA THR A 448 -20.31 -14.59 4.83
C THR A 448 -19.40 -14.57 3.60
N ASP A 449 -19.04 -15.73 3.06
CA ASP A 449 -18.20 -15.82 1.87
C ASP A 449 -19.03 -15.53 0.62
N LYS A 450 -18.70 -14.45 -0.08
CA LYS A 450 -19.30 -14.06 -1.35
C LYS A 450 -18.33 -14.18 -2.52
N THR A 451 -17.25 -14.95 -2.35
CA THR A 451 -16.24 -15.13 -3.40
C THR A 451 -16.89 -15.69 -4.66
N PRO A 452 -16.74 -15.04 -5.83
CA PRO A 452 -17.19 -15.58 -7.09
C PRO A 452 -16.44 -16.89 -7.38
N ARG A 453 -17.11 -18.03 -7.26
CA ARG A 453 -16.50 -19.33 -7.61
C ARG A 453 -16.47 -19.44 -9.12
N LYS A 454 -15.30 -19.79 -9.70
CA LYS A 454 -15.25 -20.26 -11.08
C LYS A 454 -16.12 -21.52 -11.16
N ALA A 455 -17.13 -21.48 -12.00
CA ALA A 455 -17.78 -22.70 -12.45
C ALA A 455 -16.70 -23.57 -13.13
N HIS A 456 -16.43 -24.72 -12.58
CA HIS A 456 -15.53 -25.75 -13.15
C HIS A 456 -16.18 -26.38 -14.36
#